data_7eea1b40b7a2fcb5486e97d00686d02d
#
_entry.id   7eea1b40b7a2fcb5486e97d00686d02d
#
_cell.length_a   1.000
_cell.length_b   1.000
_cell.length_c   1.000
_cell.angle_alpha   90.00
_cell.angle_beta   90.00
_cell.angle_gamma   90.00
#
_symmetry.space_group_name_H-M   'P 1'
#
loop_
_entity.id
_entity.type
_entity.pdbx_description
1 polymer ?
#
loop_
_entity_poly.entity_id
_entity_poly.type
_entity_poly.pdbx_seq_one_letter_code
_entity_poly.pdbx_strand_id
1 'polypeptide(L)'
;DASAVGTWLAETLGLRPFPLLDENRAAYHAGASIASNYLVTLRHAAGSLLEAAGAPPEALDPLMRRTIENDFELTGPIQRGDWETVDRHLEAIQASCPELEALYRVLADATAAVA
;
A
#
# COMPACT_ATOMS: atom_id res chain seq x y z
N ASP A 1 -19.77 -23.43 2.36
CA ASP A 1 -19.26 -22.99 3.63
C ASP A 1 -18.02 -22.09 3.45
N ALA A 2 -17.49 -21.58 4.53
CA ALA A 2 -16.36 -20.66 4.48
C ALA A 2 -15.10 -21.30 3.89
N SER A 3 -14.84 -22.58 4.19
CA SER A 3 -13.69 -23.31 3.61
C SER A 3 -13.82 -23.44 2.10
N ALA A 4 -15.02 -23.75 1.61
CA ALA A 4 -15.25 -23.87 0.17
C ALA A 4 -15.07 -22.54 -0.54
N VAL A 5 -15.53 -21.44 0.05
CA VAL A 5 -15.34 -20.09 -0.49
C VAL A 5 -13.87 -19.72 -0.51
N GLY A 6 -13.14 -19.98 0.58
CA GLY A 6 -11.72 -19.71 0.66
C GLY A 6 -10.92 -20.52 -0.35
N THR A 7 -11.23 -21.80 -0.53
CA THR A 7 -10.59 -22.66 -1.51
C THR A 7 -10.82 -22.16 -2.93
N TRP A 8 -12.07 -21.80 -3.28
CA TRP A 8 -12.38 -21.27 -4.60
C TRP A 8 -11.58 -19.99 -4.90
N LEU A 9 -11.55 -19.06 -3.95
CA LEU A 9 -10.83 -17.80 -4.13
C LEU A 9 -9.33 -18.04 -4.33
N ALA A 10 -8.75 -18.92 -3.53
CA ALA A 10 -7.33 -19.24 -3.63
C ALA A 10 -6.98 -19.85 -5.00
N GLU A 11 -7.78 -20.81 -5.48
CA GLU A 11 -7.57 -21.42 -6.79
C GLU A 11 -7.70 -20.40 -7.92
N THR A 12 -8.72 -19.53 -7.86
CA THR A 12 -8.97 -18.51 -8.88
C THR A 12 -7.81 -17.52 -8.98
N LEU A 13 -7.20 -17.16 -7.85
CA LEU A 13 -6.09 -16.20 -7.81
C LEU A 13 -4.71 -16.86 -7.84
N GLY A 14 -4.64 -18.20 -7.93
CA GLY A 14 -3.38 -18.94 -7.91
C GLY A 14 -2.74 -19.00 -6.52
N LEU A 15 -3.53 -18.83 -5.47
CA LEU A 15 -3.07 -18.85 -4.08
C LEU A 15 -3.22 -20.25 -3.49
N ARG A 16 -2.53 -20.49 -2.36
CA ARG A 16 -2.71 -21.74 -1.63
C ARG A 16 -4.07 -21.77 -0.95
N PRO A 17 -4.83 -22.89 -1.05
CA PRO A 17 -6.07 -23.04 -0.31
C PRO A 17 -5.83 -23.00 1.21
N PHE A 18 -6.75 -22.42 1.94
CA PHE A 18 -6.72 -22.37 3.41
C PHE A 18 -8.14 -22.41 3.96
N PRO A 19 -8.35 -22.95 5.16
CA PRO A 19 -9.67 -22.93 5.78
C PRO A 19 -10.01 -21.54 6.31
N LEU A 20 -11.27 -21.14 6.15
CA LEU A 20 -11.77 -19.86 6.63
C LEU A 20 -13.14 -20.06 7.26
N LEU A 21 -13.26 -19.76 8.56
CA LEU A 21 -14.52 -19.82 9.27
C LEU A 21 -15.41 -18.63 8.90
N ASP A 22 -16.72 -18.82 8.87
CA ASP A 22 -17.69 -17.78 8.55
C ASP A 22 -17.54 -16.54 9.43
N GLU A 23 -17.28 -16.74 10.73
CA GLU A 23 -17.09 -15.64 11.68
C GLU A 23 -15.88 -14.77 11.36
N ASN A 24 -14.93 -15.28 10.58
CA ASN A 24 -13.70 -14.57 10.20
C ASN A 24 -13.77 -13.95 8.81
N ARG A 25 -14.88 -14.12 8.10
CA ARG A 25 -15.01 -13.69 6.70
C ARG A 25 -14.87 -12.19 6.53
N ALA A 26 -15.47 -11.40 7.42
CA ALA A 26 -15.40 -9.95 7.34
C ALA A 26 -13.97 -9.44 7.53
N ALA A 27 -13.23 -10.01 8.47
CA ALA A 27 -11.82 -9.65 8.67
C ALA A 27 -10.96 -10.04 7.46
N TYR A 28 -11.19 -11.22 6.88
CA TYR A 28 -10.50 -11.64 5.68
C TYR A 28 -10.75 -10.68 4.51
N HIS A 29 -12.01 -10.32 4.27
CA HIS A 29 -12.38 -9.39 3.21
C HIS A 29 -11.79 -8.00 3.45
N ALA A 30 -11.77 -7.53 4.69
CA ALA A 30 -11.13 -6.26 5.03
C ALA A 30 -9.64 -6.28 4.70
N GLY A 31 -8.93 -7.36 5.04
CA GLY A 31 -7.52 -7.52 4.67
C GLY A 31 -7.30 -7.55 3.17
N ALA A 32 -8.16 -8.26 2.44
CA ALA A 32 -8.09 -8.31 0.98
C ALA A 32 -8.33 -6.93 0.36
N SER A 33 -9.24 -6.13 0.91
CA SER A 33 -9.48 -4.76 0.46
C SER A 33 -8.27 -3.86 0.67
N ILE A 34 -7.61 -3.99 1.81
CA ILE A 34 -6.37 -3.25 2.07
C ILE A 34 -5.31 -3.63 1.04
N ALA A 35 -5.12 -4.92 0.80
CA ALA A 35 -4.06 -5.42 -0.07
C ALA A 35 -4.32 -5.15 -1.56
N SER A 36 -5.56 -4.99 -1.98
CA SER A 36 -5.90 -4.80 -3.39
C SER A 36 -6.48 -3.42 -3.68
N ASN A 37 -7.63 -3.08 -3.10
CA ASN A 37 -8.30 -1.82 -3.41
C ASN A 37 -7.52 -0.60 -2.92
N TYR A 38 -6.97 -0.69 -1.72
CA TYR A 38 -6.18 0.42 -1.18
C TYR A 38 -4.82 0.53 -1.84
N LEU A 39 -4.30 -0.56 -2.39
CA LEU A 39 -3.10 -0.51 -3.22
C LEU A 39 -3.37 0.34 -4.48
N VAL A 40 -4.55 0.22 -5.08
CA VAL A 40 -4.96 1.06 -6.22
C VAL A 40 -4.99 2.53 -5.80
N THR A 41 -5.56 2.82 -4.63
CA THR A 41 -5.61 4.19 -4.10
C THR A 41 -4.21 4.76 -3.87
N LEU A 42 -3.31 3.96 -3.30
CA LEU A 42 -1.91 4.37 -3.09
C LEU A 42 -1.20 4.67 -4.41
N ARG A 43 -1.38 3.79 -5.40
CA ARG A 43 -0.80 3.99 -6.74
C ARG A 43 -1.30 5.30 -7.36
N HIS A 44 -2.60 5.58 -7.21
CA HIS A 44 -3.21 6.79 -7.73
C HIS A 44 -2.65 8.05 -7.04
N ALA A 45 -2.56 8.04 -5.72
CA ALA A 45 -1.99 9.15 -4.95
C ALA A 45 -0.53 9.40 -5.32
N ALA A 46 0.27 8.33 -5.38
CA ALA A 46 1.67 8.42 -5.77
C ALA A 46 1.81 8.95 -7.20
N GLY A 47 0.94 8.50 -8.10
CA GLY A 47 0.92 8.95 -9.48
C GLY A 47 0.66 10.46 -9.63
N SER A 48 -0.21 11.02 -8.78
CA SER A 48 -0.47 12.45 -8.78
C SER A 48 0.80 13.25 -8.41
N LEU A 49 1.58 12.75 -7.47
CA LEU A 49 2.85 13.39 -7.10
C LEU A 49 3.89 13.28 -8.21
N LEU A 50 3.93 12.14 -8.92
CA LEU A 50 4.83 12.00 -10.05
C LEU A 50 4.47 12.97 -11.18
N GLU A 51 3.19 13.09 -11.50
CA GLU A 51 2.74 14.05 -12.51
C GLU A 51 3.14 15.48 -12.14
N ALA A 52 2.98 15.85 -10.87
CA ALA A 52 3.40 17.15 -10.38
C ALA A 52 4.91 17.36 -10.52
N ALA A 53 5.69 16.29 -10.44
CA ALA A 53 7.13 16.32 -10.63
C ALA A 53 7.57 16.22 -12.10
N GLY A 54 6.63 16.09 -13.03
CA GLY A 54 6.92 15.98 -14.46
C GLY A 54 7.29 14.57 -14.91
N ALA A 55 6.94 13.55 -14.15
CA ALA A 55 7.24 12.16 -14.46
C ALA A 55 5.96 11.36 -14.75
N PRO A 56 6.00 10.33 -15.59
CA PRO A 56 4.83 9.50 -15.84
C PRO A 56 4.51 8.62 -14.64
N PRO A 57 3.23 8.48 -14.24
CA PRO A 57 2.86 7.63 -13.12
C PRO A 57 3.32 6.17 -13.25
N GLU A 58 3.39 5.65 -14.47
CA GLU A 58 3.82 4.29 -14.77
C GLU A 58 5.24 3.98 -14.33
N ALA A 59 6.06 5.02 -14.12
CA ALA A 59 7.43 4.86 -13.62
C ALA A 59 7.47 4.20 -12.23
N LEU A 60 6.36 4.23 -11.49
CA LEU A 60 6.26 3.60 -10.16
C LEU A 60 6.01 2.10 -10.20
N ASP A 61 5.51 1.57 -11.33
CA ASP A 61 5.10 0.17 -11.39
C ASP A 61 6.24 -0.82 -11.09
N PRO A 62 7.46 -0.64 -11.63
CA PRO A 62 8.58 -1.51 -11.24
C PRO A 62 8.93 -1.43 -9.76
N LEU A 63 8.80 -0.25 -9.13
CA LEU A 63 9.08 -0.09 -7.70
C LEU A 63 8.06 -0.86 -6.86
N MET A 64 6.79 -0.80 -7.22
CA MET A 64 5.74 -1.54 -6.52
C MET A 64 5.95 -3.05 -6.64
N ARG A 65 6.30 -3.53 -7.84
CA ARG A 65 6.62 -4.95 -8.05
C ARG A 65 7.80 -5.39 -7.19
N ARG A 66 8.84 -4.57 -7.12
CA ARG A 66 10.02 -4.88 -6.30
C ARG A 66 9.65 -5.02 -4.83
N THR A 67 8.75 -4.20 -4.32
CA THR A 67 8.29 -4.30 -2.94
C THR A 67 7.64 -5.65 -2.66
N ILE A 68 6.83 -6.16 -3.60
CA ILE A 68 6.23 -7.48 -3.49
C ILE A 68 7.31 -8.56 -3.58
N GLU A 69 8.22 -8.45 -4.53
CA GLU A 69 9.25 -9.46 -4.81
C GLU A 69 10.28 -9.59 -3.70
N ASN A 70 10.55 -8.51 -2.95
CA ASN A 70 11.48 -8.56 -1.82
C ASN A 70 10.78 -8.86 -0.48
N ASP A 71 9.63 -9.51 -0.54
CA ASP A 71 8.91 -10.01 0.63
C ASP A 71 8.35 -8.89 1.53
N PHE A 72 8.01 -7.76 0.94
CA PHE A 72 7.48 -6.59 1.66
C PHE A 72 8.43 -6.05 2.73
N GLU A 73 9.75 -6.21 2.52
CA GLU A 73 10.73 -5.61 3.41
C GLU A 73 10.62 -4.09 3.38
N LEU A 74 10.50 -3.49 4.56
CA LEU A 74 10.38 -2.04 4.66
C LEU A 74 11.74 -1.40 4.41
N THR A 75 11.75 -0.41 3.50
CA THR A 75 12.91 0.42 3.19
C THR A 75 12.48 1.89 3.26
N GLY A 76 13.41 2.79 2.98
CA GLY A 76 13.10 4.20 2.87
C GLY A 76 13.36 5.00 4.13
N PRO A 77 12.97 6.29 4.14
CA PRO A 77 13.38 7.21 5.19
C PRO A 77 12.77 6.88 6.57
N ILE A 78 11.54 6.40 6.62
CA ILE A 78 10.88 6.11 7.89
C ILE A 78 11.59 4.95 8.61
N GLN A 79 11.93 3.90 7.88
CA GLN A 79 12.66 2.76 8.41
C GLN A 79 14.04 3.18 8.96
N ARG A 80 14.68 4.15 8.32
CA ARG A 80 15.99 4.67 8.75
C ARG A 80 15.90 5.74 9.83
N GLY A 81 14.70 6.19 10.20
CA GLY A 81 14.51 7.30 11.12
C GLY A 81 14.89 8.66 10.53
N ASP A 82 14.88 8.77 9.22
CA ASP A 82 15.22 9.99 8.49
C ASP A 82 13.99 10.89 8.35
N TRP A 83 13.61 11.52 9.45
CA TRP A 83 12.42 12.38 9.50
C TRP A 83 12.62 13.70 8.74
N GLU A 84 13.86 14.13 8.53
CA GLU A 84 14.15 15.31 7.71
C GLU A 84 13.69 15.10 6.26
N THR A 85 13.92 13.91 5.71
CA THR A 85 13.44 13.57 4.36
C THR A 85 11.90 13.52 4.33
N VAL A 86 11.27 12.96 5.37
CA VAL A 86 9.80 12.94 5.48
C VAL A 86 9.25 14.37 5.50
N ASP A 87 9.89 15.28 6.22
CA ASP A 87 9.47 16.68 6.27
C ASP A 87 9.58 17.35 4.90
N ARG A 88 10.63 17.04 4.13
CA ARG A 88 10.76 17.54 2.75
C ARG A 88 9.67 17.01 1.84
N HIS A 89 9.29 15.74 2.02
CA HIS A 89 8.16 15.16 1.28
C HIS A 89 6.87 15.91 1.59
N LEU A 90 6.63 16.20 2.88
CA LEU A 90 5.43 16.96 3.29
C LEU A 90 5.42 18.37 2.71
N GLU A 91 6.55 19.04 2.67
CA GLU A 91 6.65 20.36 2.04
C GLU A 91 6.29 20.30 0.55
N ALA A 92 6.80 19.29 -0.16
CA ALA A 92 6.50 19.10 -1.57
C ALA A 92 5.02 18.79 -1.79
N ILE A 93 4.42 17.96 -0.94
CA ILE A 93 2.99 17.62 -0.99
C ILE A 93 2.15 18.86 -0.75
N GLN A 94 2.48 19.65 0.26
CA GLN A 94 1.77 20.89 0.56
C GLN A 94 1.81 21.88 -0.61
N ALA A 95 2.92 21.93 -1.32
CA ALA A 95 3.09 22.83 -2.45
C ALA A 95 2.34 22.35 -3.72
N SER A 96 2.33 21.03 -3.98
CA SER A 96 1.89 20.48 -5.27
C SER A 96 0.55 19.73 -5.21
N CYS A 97 0.32 18.98 -4.12
CA CYS A 97 -0.88 18.15 -3.96
C CYS A 97 -1.36 18.21 -2.50
N PRO A 98 -1.79 19.39 -2.01
CA PRO A 98 -2.12 19.55 -0.59
C PRO A 98 -3.23 18.60 -0.11
N GLU A 99 -4.09 18.12 -1.00
CA GLU A 99 -5.15 17.16 -0.68
C GLU A 99 -4.60 15.80 -0.23
N LEU A 100 -3.34 15.52 -0.50
CA LEU A 100 -2.70 14.25 -0.11
C LEU A 100 -1.98 14.33 1.25
N GLU A 101 -1.90 15.50 1.87
CA GLU A 101 -1.15 15.66 3.11
C GLU A 101 -1.67 14.75 4.23
N ALA A 102 -2.99 14.74 4.45
CA ALA A 102 -3.59 13.93 5.50
C ALA A 102 -3.31 12.44 5.30
N LEU A 103 -3.46 11.96 4.07
CA LEU A 103 -3.16 10.58 3.72
C LEU A 103 -1.69 10.24 3.98
N TYR A 104 -0.77 11.10 3.55
CA TYR A 104 0.66 10.89 3.75
C TYR A 104 1.01 10.80 5.24
N ARG A 105 0.46 11.70 6.06
CA ARG A 105 0.73 11.69 7.51
C ARG A 105 0.23 10.43 8.19
N VAL A 106 -0.99 10.00 7.87
CA VAL A 106 -1.56 8.76 8.43
C VAL A 106 -0.72 7.56 8.02
N LEU A 107 -0.31 7.50 6.75
CA LEU A 107 0.53 6.41 6.26
C LEU A 107 1.93 6.43 6.88
N ALA A 108 2.51 7.61 7.09
CA ALA A 108 3.81 7.73 7.74
C ALA A 108 3.76 7.20 9.17
N ASP A 109 2.72 7.56 9.94
CA ASP A 109 2.54 7.08 11.31
C ASP A 109 2.33 5.56 11.35
N ALA A 110 1.48 5.04 10.46
CA ALA A 110 1.22 3.60 10.36
C ALA A 110 2.50 2.84 9.95
N THR A 111 3.29 3.40 9.05
CA THR A 111 4.55 2.80 8.60
C THR A 111 5.59 2.80 9.72
N ALA A 112 5.67 3.87 10.49
CA ALA A 112 6.57 3.94 11.64
C ALA A 112 6.25 2.86 12.68
N ALA A 113 4.99 2.49 12.81
CA ALA A 113 4.56 1.45 13.74
C ALA A 113 5.01 0.04 13.33
N VAL A 114 5.28 -0.20 12.04
CA VAL A 114 5.77 -1.50 11.54
C VAL A 114 7.27 -1.52 11.29
N ALA A 115 7.92 -0.38 11.50
CA ALA A 115 9.38 -0.25 11.32
C ALA A 115 10.17 -0.95 12.44
#